data_85bc964d668757fc9eaabafe9a27183f
#
_entry.id   85bc964d668757fc9eaabafe9a27183f
#
_cell.length_a   1.000
_cell.length_b   1.000
_cell.length_c   1.000
_cell.angle_alpha   90.00
_cell.angle_beta   90.00
_cell.angle_gamma   90.00
#
_symmetry.space_group_name_H-M   'P 1'
#
loop_
_entity.id
_entity.type
_entity.pdbx_description
1 polymer ?
#
loop_
_entity_poly.entity_id
_entity_poly.type
_entity_poly.pdbx_seq_one_letter_code
_entity_poly.pdbx_strand_id
1 'polypeptide(L)'
;MPETPADNWREVTQMSESIVDTVSHQTGETLLDVQDLKTYYEGGGLFGGDPVKAVDGVNFEIARGETFGLVGESGCGKTTLGRTLIQLETATSGTVSFDGTDITELSGGDLKQWRRNAQMVFQDPESSLNDRMTVGEIIREPLDVHEQGTARERREKVRTLLDEVGLMPEHYYRYPHQFSGGQRQRIGIARALALEPEFVVLDEPVSALDVSVQAQILNLLEELQEEFGLTYLFIAHDLSVVRHICDRVGVMYLGNLMEVGPTEQLFQNPENPYTRALLSAIPEPDPTAQADRITLPGSPPSPRDPPEGCPFATRCPVRIRPEDIDASDEVWDRIREFRDVIRERSRAEQSIGERLKERLGFETALADGDEIVDEEFSDVDLPPDVREHVEQAVTYLSDGDPDAARAYLKEAFGSRCDTETPQYYDVDDRRTSFCHRHATDHDAPGEELRRRGYDTHDG
;
A
#
# COMPACT_ATOMS: atom_id res chain seq x y z
N MET A 1 -37.44 45.31 -14.97
CA MET A 1 -37.12 43.97 -15.51
C MET A 1 -35.96 43.47 -14.68
N PRO A 2 -36.06 42.35 -13.97
CA PRO A 2 -34.96 41.82 -13.20
C PRO A 2 -33.97 41.07 -14.12
N GLU A 3 -32.69 41.25 -13.89
CA GLU A 3 -31.56 40.62 -14.57
C GLU A 3 -31.57 39.10 -14.39
N THR A 4 -31.15 38.39 -15.45
CA THR A 4 -31.19 36.94 -15.55
C THR A 4 -29.99 36.29 -14.82
N PRO A 5 -30.11 35.06 -14.30
CA PRO A 5 -29.09 34.39 -13.45
C PRO A 5 -27.84 33.87 -14.18
N ALA A 6 -27.50 34.39 -15.35
CA ALA A 6 -26.41 33.84 -16.17
C ALA A 6 -25.02 34.42 -15.90
N ASP A 7 -24.90 35.47 -15.11
CA ASP A 7 -23.61 36.14 -14.87
C ASP A 7 -22.86 35.65 -13.61
N ASN A 8 -23.48 34.80 -12.81
CA ASN A 8 -22.91 34.37 -11.53
C ASN A 8 -21.92 33.14 -11.67
N TRP A 9 -21.91 32.50 -12.83
CA TRP A 9 -21.01 31.31 -13.04
C TRP A 9 -19.58 31.70 -13.42
N ARG A 10 -19.36 32.89 -13.98
CA ARG A 10 -18.02 33.38 -14.34
C ARG A 10 -17.22 33.84 -13.12
N GLU A 11 -17.87 34.38 -12.10
CA GLU A 11 -17.20 34.76 -10.85
C GLU A 11 -16.79 33.53 -10.02
N VAL A 12 -17.59 32.44 -10.03
CA VAL A 12 -17.27 31.19 -9.35
C VAL A 12 -16.09 30.48 -10.01
N THR A 13 -15.97 30.56 -11.36
CA THR A 13 -14.84 29.93 -12.08
C THR A 13 -13.53 30.72 -11.88
N GLN A 14 -13.60 32.05 -11.75
CA GLN A 14 -12.42 32.87 -11.43
C GLN A 14 -11.98 32.78 -9.98
N MET A 15 -12.88 32.46 -9.05
CA MET A 15 -12.52 32.18 -7.65
C MET A 15 -11.88 30.80 -7.49
N SER A 16 -12.26 29.81 -8.32
CA SER A 16 -11.60 28.48 -8.28
C SER A 16 -10.17 28.49 -8.83
N GLU A 17 -9.88 29.31 -9.85
CA GLU A 17 -8.52 29.47 -10.38
C GLU A 17 -7.59 30.27 -9.45
N SER A 18 -8.10 31.11 -8.57
CA SER A 18 -7.29 31.89 -7.62
C SER A 18 -7.03 31.17 -6.29
N ILE A 19 -7.72 30.05 -6.00
CA ILE A 19 -7.51 29.23 -4.80
C ILE A 19 -6.46 28.14 -5.05
N VAL A 20 -6.25 27.74 -6.31
CA VAL A 20 -5.23 26.73 -6.69
C VAL A 20 -3.78 27.26 -6.62
N ASP A 21 -3.58 28.58 -6.56
CA ASP A 21 -2.25 29.20 -6.62
C ASP A 21 -1.64 29.54 -5.22
N THR A 22 -2.21 29.09 -4.10
CA THR A 22 -1.72 29.52 -2.77
C THR A 22 -1.50 28.39 -1.76
N VAL A 23 -1.27 27.16 -2.18
CA VAL A 23 -0.71 26.13 -1.30
C VAL A 23 0.61 25.61 -1.89
N SER A 24 1.58 26.49 -2.04
CA SER A 24 2.98 26.08 -2.08
C SER A 24 3.35 25.71 -0.64
N HIS A 25 3.14 24.46 -0.26
CA HIS A 25 3.77 23.91 0.94
C HIS A 25 5.28 23.99 0.69
N GLN A 26 5.92 24.91 1.39
CA GLN A 26 7.37 25.02 1.46
C GLN A 26 7.89 23.63 1.78
N THR A 27 8.98 23.22 1.14
CA THR A 27 9.75 22.02 1.49
C THR A 27 10.13 22.13 2.97
N GLY A 28 9.30 21.54 3.84
CA GLY A 28 9.49 21.56 5.28
C GLY A 28 10.73 20.73 5.66
N GLU A 29 11.22 20.99 6.85
CA GLU A 29 12.25 20.17 7.50
C GLU A 29 11.75 18.71 7.60
N THR A 30 12.58 17.71 7.27
CA THR A 30 12.24 16.30 7.39
C THR A 30 11.92 15.95 8.85
N LEU A 31 10.71 15.49 9.10
CA LEU A 31 10.28 15.03 10.42
C LEU A 31 10.58 13.55 10.61
N LEU A 32 10.27 12.74 9.60
CA LEU A 32 10.47 11.29 9.61
C LEU A 32 11.36 10.89 8.43
N ASP A 33 12.46 10.17 8.71
CA ASP A 33 13.34 9.57 7.71
C ASP A 33 13.42 8.06 7.93
N VAL A 34 13.09 7.29 6.90
CA VAL A 34 13.01 5.82 6.91
C VAL A 34 14.03 5.25 5.94
N GLN A 35 14.94 4.39 6.44
CA GLN A 35 16.04 3.82 5.66
C GLN A 35 16.10 2.30 5.81
N ASP A 36 16.03 1.58 4.68
CA ASP A 36 16.07 0.11 4.56
C ASP A 36 15.21 -0.62 5.61
N LEU A 37 14.01 -0.06 5.89
CA LEU A 37 13.16 -0.57 6.96
C LEU A 37 12.53 -1.90 6.56
N LYS A 38 12.71 -2.91 7.43
CA LYS A 38 12.15 -4.26 7.27
C LYS A 38 11.36 -4.66 8.50
N THR A 39 10.19 -5.26 8.27
CA THR A 39 9.38 -5.85 9.33
C THR A 39 8.86 -7.19 8.88
N TYR A 40 9.39 -8.26 9.48
CA TYR A 40 9.08 -9.64 9.17
C TYR A 40 8.40 -10.29 10.36
N TYR A 41 7.35 -11.06 10.08
CA TYR A 41 6.71 -11.89 11.10
C TYR A 41 7.21 -13.32 10.96
N GLU A 42 7.63 -13.92 12.07
CA GLU A 42 8.06 -15.31 12.09
C GLU A 42 6.94 -16.24 11.63
N GLY A 43 7.29 -17.25 10.83
CA GLY A 43 6.35 -18.27 10.40
C GLY A 43 5.88 -19.10 11.58
N GLY A 44 4.60 -18.98 11.97
CA GLY A 44 4.02 -19.74 13.05
C GLY A 44 3.87 -21.21 12.67
N GLY A 45 4.55 -22.10 13.38
CA GLY A 45 4.41 -23.56 13.29
C GLY A 45 5.41 -24.26 14.20
N LEU A 46 5.12 -25.52 14.59
CA LEU A 46 5.99 -26.34 15.47
C LEU A 46 7.37 -26.63 14.85
N PHE A 47 7.53 -26.36 13.53
CA PHE A 47 8.75 -26.65 12.75
C PHE A 47 9.35 -25.41 12.05
N GLY A 48 8.87 -24.21 12.36
CA GLY A 48 9.27 -23.00 11.66
C GLY A 48 8.71 -22.98 10.21
N GLY A 49 8.35 -21.82 9.70
CA GLY A 49 7.98 -21.58 8.31
C GLY A 49 8.69 -20.31 7.85
N ASP A 50 8.70 -20.06 6.53
CA ASP A 50 9.27 -18.84 6.00
C ASP A 50 8.60 -17.61 6.62
N PRO A 51 9.38 -16.59 6.98
CA PRO A 51 8.84 -15.38 7.57
C PRO A 51 7.94 -14.65 6.57
N VAL A 52 6.90 -13.99 7.06
CA VAL A 52 6.09 -13.07 6.27
C VAL A 52 6.84 -11.75 6.16
N LYS A 53 7.30 -11.40 4.98
CA LYS A 53 7.97 -10.13 4.69
C LYS A 53 6.92 -9.03 4.47
N ALA A 54 6.41 -8.48 5.58
CA ALA A 54 5.35 -7.48 5.51
C ALA A 54 5.84 -6.11 5.05
N VAL A 55 7.07 -5.74 5.42
CA VAL A 55 7.81 -4.56 4.93
C VAL A 55 9.21 -5.04 4.58
N ASP A 56 9.71 -4.76 3.37
CA ASP A 56 10.95 -5.34 2.86
C ASP A 56 11.86 -4.31 2.19
N GLY A 57 12.52 -3.47 3.00
CA GLY A 57 13.54 -2.54 2.53
C GLY A 57 12.97 -1.21 1.99
N VAL A 58 11.99 -0.63 2.68
CA VAL A 58 11.41 0.65 2.26
C VAL A 58 12.26 1.85 2.66
N ASN A 59 12.30 2.85 1.77
CA ASN A 59 13.02 4.10 1.97
C ASN A 59 12.12 5.27 1.58
N PHE A 60 11.89 6.21 2.49
CA PHE A 60 11.14 7.45 2.22
C PHE A 60 11.28 8.42 3.38
N GLU A 61 10.92 9.68 3.12
CA GLU A 61 10.88 10.75 4.11
C GLU A 61 9.49 11.37 4.17
N ILE A 62 9.13 11.90 5.33
CA ILE A 62 7.93 12.73 5.53
C ILE A 62 8.37 14.06 6.10
N ALA A 63 7.98 15.16 5.45
CA ALA A 63 8.26 16.50 5.93
C ALA A 63 7.30 16.91 7.06
N ARG A 64 7.73 17.83 7.91
CA ARG A 64 6.88 18.38 8.97
C ARG A 64 5.68 19.12 8.38
N GLY A 65 4.48 18.80 8.87
CA GLY A 65 3.22 19.34 8.37
C GLY A 65 2.71 18.71 7.08
N GLU A 66 3.41 17.69 6.53
CA GLU A 66 3.01 16.97 5.31
C GLU A 66 1.93 15.92 5.61
N THR A 67 1.02 15.72 4.67
CA THR A 67 0.17 14.53 4.60
C THR A 67 0.74 13.56 3.57
N PHE A 68 1.43 12.51 4.04
CA PHE A 68 1.97 11.47 3.17
C PHE A 68 0.98 10.31 3.04
N GLY A 69 0.50 10.07 1.81
CA GLY A 69 -0.42 8.97 1.49
C GLY A 69 0.33 7.64 1.31
N LEU A 70 -0.25 6.55 1.81
CA LEU A 70 0.25 5.20 1.56
C LEU A 70 -0.87 4.34 0.99
N VAL A 71 -0.72 3.92 -0.27
CA VAL A 71 -1.73 3.17 -1.03
C VAL A 71 -1.18 1.85 -1.55
N GLY A 72 -2.06 0.94 -1.94
CA GLY A 72 -1.72 -0.36 -2.52
C GLY A 72 -2.76 -1.42 -2.22
N GLU A 73 -2.62 -2.60 -2.82
CA GLU A 73 -3.54 -3.73 -2.64
C GLU A 73 -3.65 -4.17 -1.17
N SER A 74 -4.78 -4.80 -0.81
CA SER A 74 -4.97 -5.34 0.54
C SER A 74 -3.88 -6.37 0.88
N GLY A 75 -3.35 -6.31 2.10
CA GLY A 75 -2.29 -7.22 2.56
C GLY A 75 -0.88 -6.89 2.07
N CYS A 76 -0.64 -5.77 1.36
CA CYS A 76 0.70 -5.41 0.88
C CYS A 76 1.65 -4.87 1.97
N GLY A 77 1.20 -4.67 3.22
CA GLY A 77 2.05 -4.26 4.35
C GLY A 77 1.81 -2.85 4.90
N LYS A 78 0.86 -2.06 4.37
CA LYS A 78 0.59 -0.67 4.77
C LYS A 78 0.41 -0.48 6.28
N THR A 79 -0.53 -1.20 6.87
CA THR A 79 -0.81 -1.14 8.32
C THR A 79 0.40 -1.56 9.15
N THR A 80 1.16 -2.58 8.69
CA THR A 80 2.41 -3.01 9.34
C THR A 80 3.44 -1.89 9.30
N LEU A 81 3.64 -1.24 8.15
CA LEU A 81 4.54 -0.10 8.02
C LEU A 81 4.12 1.02 9.00
N GLY A 82 2.86 1.44 8.98
CA GLY A 82 2.36 2.46 9.91
C GLY A 82 2.60 2.13 11.38
N ARG A 83 2.35 0.88 11.78
CA ARG A 83 2.60 0.41 13.16
C ARG A 83 4.08 0.36 13.51
N THR A 84 4.94 -0.02 12.56
CA THR A 84 6.40 -0.03 12.77
C THR A 84 6.94 1.38 12.96
N LEU A 85 6.47 2.36 12.18
CA LEU A 85 6.88 3.76 12.29
C LEU A 85 6.58 4.38 13.66
N ILE A 86 5.55 3.91 14.35
CA ILE A 86 5.20 4.38 15.70
C ILE A 86 5.60 3.39 16.81
N GLN A 87 6.46 2.42 16.50
CA GLN A 87 6.95 1.43 17.46
C GLN A 87 5.83 0.61 18.16
N LEU A 88 4.71 0.36 17.48
CA LEU A 88 3.72 -0.66 17.88
C LEU A 88 4.14 -2.05 17.40
N GLU A 89 4.87 -2.11 16.28
CA GLU A 89 5.57 -3.29 15.79
C GLU A 89 7.06 -3.04 15.81
N THR A 90 7.85 -4.07 16.10
CA THR A 90 9.31 -3.94 16.12
C THR A 90 9.88 -4.17 14.73
N ALA A 91 10.72 -3.26 14.26
CA ALA A 91 11.47 -3.45 13.04
C ALA A 91 12.41 -4.66 13.13
N THR A 92 12.49 -5.44 12.05
CA THR A 92 13.47 -6.54 11.95
C THR A 92 14.87 -5.99 11.66
N SER A 93 14.94 -4.94 10.83
CA SER A 93 16.16 -4.18 10.51
C SER A 93 15.82 -2.84 9.86
N GLY A 94 16.83 -2.03 9.60
CA GLY A 94 16.68 -0.67 9.09
C GLY A 94 16.51 0.35 10.20
N THR A 95 16.35 1.61 9.85
CA THR A 95 16.26 2.72 10.80
C THR A 95 15.07 3.61 10.51
N VAL A 96 14.48 4.16 11.57
CA VAL A 96 13.48 5.22 11.53
C VAL A 96 14.00 6.35 12.39
N SER A 97 14.32 7.49 11.77
CA SER A 97 14.71 8.72 12.45
C SER A 97 13.52 9.66 12.54
N PHE A 98 13.24 10.16 13.73
CA PHE A 98 12.21 11.16 14.00
C PHE A 98 12.88 12.41 14.56
N ASP A 99 12.73 13.52 13.87
CA ASP A 99 13.40 14.78 14.22
C ASP A 99 14.92 14.58 14.47
N GLY A 100 15.58 13.82 13.58
CA GLY A 100 17.01 13.48 13.66
C GLY A 100 17.39 12.47 14.75
N THR A 101 16.43 11.92 15.49
CA THR A 101 16.68 10.90 16.52
C THR A 101 16.23 9.52 16.04
N ASP A 102 17.13 8.53 16.05
CA ASP A 102 16.77 7.15 15.75
C ASP A 102 15.83 6.61 16.83
N ILE A 103 14.61 6.23 16.43
CA ILE A 103 13.59 5.71 17.32
C ILE A 103 13.52 4.18 17.35
N THR A 104 14.22 3.49 16.43
CA THR A 104 14.12 2.01 16.30
C THR A 104 14.67 1.26 17.51
N GLU A 105 15.64 1.84 18.20
CA GLU A 105 16.30 1.25 19.37
C GLU A 105 15.71 1.73 20.71
N LEU A 106 14.69 2.59 20.69
CA LEU A 106 14.08 3.13 21.91
C LEU A 106 13.41 2.02 22.74
N SER A 107 13.59 2.07 24.05
CA SER A 107 13.01 1.11 24.98
C SER A 107 12.64 1.75 26.31
N GLY A 108 11.84 1.06 27.11
CA GLY A 108 11.51 1.48 28.50
C GLY A 108 10.91 2.89 28.58
N GLY A 109 11.56 3.78 29.34
CA GLY A 109 11.11 5.15 29.60
C GLY A 109 11.15 6.04 28.36
N ASP A 110 12.21 5.93 27.55
CA ASP A 110 12.40 6.73 26.35
C ASP A 110 11.35 6.39 25.28
N LEU A 111 11.03 5.10 25.08
CA LEU A 111 9.95 4.66 24.22
C LEU A 111 8.58 5.16 24.72
N LYS A 112 8.33 5.13 26.05
CA LYS A 112 7.11 5.69 26.62
C LYS A 112 6.98 7.17 26.36
N GLN A 113 8.09 7.92 26.48
CA GLN A 113 8.10 9.35 26.20
C GLN A 113 7.88 9.64 24.71
N TRP A 114 8.54 8.90 23.82
CA TRP A 114 8.42 9.08 22.39
C TRP A 114 6.98 8.79 21.89
N ARG A 115 6.32 7.77 22.44
CA ARG A 115 4.91 7.45 22.09
C ARG A 115 3.91 8.57 22.39
N ARG A 116 4.33 9.66 23.02
CA ARG A 116 3.50 10.88 23.12
C ARG A 116 3.51 11.67 21.83
N ASN A 117 4.63 11.66 21.12
CA ASN A 117 4.82 12.44 19.89
C ASN A 117 4.19 11.77 18.66
N ALA A 118 3.93 10.46 18.73
CA ALA A 118 3.37 9.70 17.62
C ALA A 118 2.16 8.87 18.07
N GLN A 119 1.03 9.06 17.40
CA GLN A 119 -0.25 8.41 17.73
C GLN A 119 -0.86 7.73 16.51
N MET A 120 -1.89 6.90 16.71
CA MET A 120 -2.58 6.17 15.66
C MET A 120 -4.09 6.25 15.79
N VAL A 121 -4.75 6.54 14.68
CA VAL A 121 -6.19 6.33 14.50
C VAL A 121 -6.35 5.00 13.76
N PHE A 122 -7.07 4.05 14.34
CA PHE A 122 -7.22 2.70 13.82
C PHE A 122 -8.36 2.60 12.81
N GLN A 123 -8.27 1.62 11.91
CA GLN A 123 -9.20 1.35 10.81
C GLN A 123 -10.65 1.14 11.27
N ASP A 124 -10.85 0.39 12.35
CA ASP A 124 -12.18 0.08 12.88
C ASP A 124 -12.41 0.81 14.20
N PRO A 125 -13.24 1.87 14.19
CA PRO A 125 -13.57 2.58 15.42
C PRO A 125 -14.36 1.74 16.42
N GLU A 126 -15.08 0.68 16.00
CA GLU A 126 -15.84 -0.18 16.92
C GLU A 126 -14.90 -1.04 17.75
N SER A 127 -13.92 -1.69 17.12
CA SER A 127 -12.96 -2.55 17.84
C SER A 127 -11.91 -1.76 18.62
N SER A 128 -11.66 -0.49 18.25
CA SER A 128 -10.64 0.35 18.89
C SER A 128 -11.11 1.08 20.13
N LEU A 129 -12.42 1.19 20.37
CA LEU A 129 -13.01 1.85 21.53
C LEU A 129 -13.55 0.83 22.52
N ASN A 130 -13.25 0.99 23.80
CA ASN A 130 -13.76 0.11 24.85
C ASN A 130 -15.21 0.50 25.21
N ASP A 131 -16.19 -0.31 24.81
CA ASP A 131 -17.63 -0.08 25.05
C ASP A 131 -18.04 -0.04 26.53
N ARG A 132 -17.16 -0.44 27.45
CA ARG A 132 -17.39 -0.38 28.89
C ARG A 132 -16.96 0.94 29.53
N MET A 133 -16.26 1.78 28.78
CA MET A 133 -15.79 3.10 29.19
C MET A 133 -16.67 4.19 28.57
N THR A 134 -16.84 5.29 29.28
CA THR A 134 -17.43 6.48 28.68
C THR A 134 -16.47 7.14 27.68
N VAL A 135 -16.99 7.93 26.75
CA VAL A 135 -16.18 8.67 25.78
C VAL A 135 -15.13 9.54 26.47
N GLY A 136 -15.52 10.19 27.57
CA GLY A 136 -14.59 11.00 28.35
C GLY A 136 -13.46 10.19 29.00
N GLU A 137 -13.73 8.95 29.42
CA GLU A 137 -12.70 8.05 29.95
C GLU A 137 -11.76 7.57 28.85
N ILE A 138 -12.28 7.24 27.66
CA ILE A 138 -11.50 6.78 26.50
C ILE A 138 -10.51 7.87 26.05
N ILE A 139 -10.98 9.12 25.88
CA ILE A 139 -10.11 10.23 25.44
C ILE A 139 -9.12 10.62 26.55
N ARG A 140 -9.50 10.46 27.82
CA ARG A 140 -8.65 10.79 28.95
C ARG A 140 -7.58 9.74 29.22
N GLU A 141 -7.79 8.48 28.85
CA GLU A 141 -6.89 7.36 29.15
C GLU A 141 -5.41 7.63 28.81
N PRO A 142 -5.05 8.16 27.60
CA PRO A 142 -3.67 8.54 27.32
C PRO A 142 -3.09 9.56 28.29
N LEU A 143 -3.87 10.55 28.69
CA LEU A 143 -3.47 11.55 29.68
C LEU A 143 -3.22 10.96 31.07
N ASP A 144 -4.04 9.96 31.46
CA ASP A 144 -3.88 9.24 32.72
C ASP A 144 -2.63 8.36 32.71
N VAL A 145 -2.38 7.63 31.63
CA VAL A 145 -1.18 6.76 31.45
C VAL A 145 0.12 7.56 31.46
N HIS A 146 0.12 8.76 30.89
CA HIS A 146 1.26 9.64 30.83
C HIS A 146 1.32 10.69 31.96
N GLU A 147 0.40 10.57 32.95
CA GLU A 147 0.32 11.40 34.15
C GLU A 147 0.30 12.93 33.86
N GLN A 148 -0.34 13.33 32.75
CA GLN A 148 -0.39 14.73 32.32
C GLN A 148 -1.43 15.53 33.09
N GLY A 149 -1.03 16.57 33.80
CA GLY A 149 -1.92 17.49 34.50
C GLY A 149 -2.72 16.85 35.66
N THR A 150 -3.57 17.65 36.27
CA THR A 150 -4.51 17.22 37.31
C THR A 150 -5.78 16.60 36.71
N ALA A 151 -6.55 15.88 37.54
CA ALA A 151 -7.82 15.28 37.11
C ALA A 151 -8.83 16.34 36.57
N ARG A 152 -8.76 17.58 37.05
CA ARG A 152 -9.58 18.68 36.55
C ARG A 152 -9.13 19.16 35.17
N GLU A 153 -7.83 19.39 35.00
CA GLU A 153 -7.24 19.80 33.72
C GLU A 153 -7.45 18.76 32.64
N ARG A 154 -7.27 17.47 32.94
CA ARG A 154 -7.57 16.38 32.01
C ARG A 154 -9.03 16.39 31.55
N ARG A 155 -9.98 16.63 32.47
CA ARG A 155 -11.41 16.70 32.12
C ARG A 155 -11.71 17.91 31.23
N GLU A 156 -11.13 19.06 31.54
CA GLU A 156 -11.29 20.26 30.73
C GLU A 156 -10.71 20.04 29.32
N LYS A 157 -9.50 19.49 29.21
CA LYS A 157 -8.88 19.16 27.93
C LYS A 157 -9.73 18.20 27.08
N VAL A 158 -10.27 17.14 27.68
CA VAL A 158 -11.15 16.19 26.96
C VAL A 158 -12.41 16.89 26.43
N ARG A 159 -12.98 17.83 27.18
CA ARG A 159 -14.16 18.59 26.71
C ARG A 159 -13.83 19.53 25.56
N THR A 160 -12.67 20.17 25.60
CA THR A 160 -12.16 20.97 24.48
C THR A 160 -11.95 20.09 23.25
N LEU A 161 -11.27 18.95 23.37
CA LEU A 161 -11.07 18.00 22.27
C LEU A 161 -12.38 17.48 21.66
N LEU A 162 -13.41 17.26 22.50
CA LEU A 162 -14.74 16.89 21.98
C LEU A 162 -15.33 18.00 21.10
N ASP A 163 -15.21 19.25 21.51
CA ASP A 163 -15.68 20.41 20.75
C ASP A 163 -14.90 20.57 19.44
N GLU A 164 -13.57 20.46 19.47
CA GLU A 164 -12.67 20.52 18.31
C GLU A 164 -12.99 19.46 17.24
N VAL A 165 -13.37 18.24 17.64
CA VAL A 165 -13.82 17.22 16.68
C VAL A 165 -15.30 17.32 16.32
N GLY A 166 -15.99 18.41 16.70
CA GLY A 166 -17.40 18.67 16.37
C GLY A 166 -18.38 17.80 17.15
N LEU A 167 -18.03 17.38 18.37
CA LEU A 167 -18.90 16.70 19.31
C LEU A 167 -19.22 17.63 20.49
N MET A 168 -20.40 17.42 21.13
CA MET A 168 -20.75 18.24 22.30
C MET A 168 -19.91 17.85 23.52
N PRO A 169 -19.43 18.81 24.34
CA PRO A 169 -18.71 18.52 25.59
C PRO A 169 -19.46 17.63 26.58
N GLU A 170 -20.81 17.63 26.54
CA GLU A 170 -21.68 16.77 27.35
C GLU A 170 -21.62 15.31 26.95
N HIS A 171 -21.15 14.99 25.74
CA HIS A 171 -20.90 13.63 25.27
C HIS A 171 -19.84 12.89 26.12
N TYR A 172 -19.08 13.60 26.94
CA TYR A 172 -18.12 13.04 27.90
C TYR A 172 -18.66 11.86 28.70
N TYR A 173 -19.96 11.88 29.06
CA TYR A 173 -20.59 10.85 29.92
C TYR A 173 -21.33 9.76 29.15
N ARG A 174 -21.31 9.79 27.80
CA ARG A 174 -21.94 8.78 26.96
C ARG A 174 -20.97 7.63 26.64
N TYR A 175 -21.53 6.50 26.23
CA TYR A 175 -20.80 5.32 25.82
C TYR A 175 -20.67 5.22 24.29
N PRO A 176 -19.62 4.57 23.73
CA PRO A 176 -19.40 4.50 22.30
C PRO A 176 -20.58 3.97 21.47
N HIS A 177 -21.28 2.94 21.97
CA HIS A 177 -22.45 2.36 21.31
C HIS A 177 -23.64 3.34 21.12
N GLN A 178 -23.62 4.51 21.74
CA GLN A 178 -24.63 5.56 21.59
C GLN A 178 -24.34 6.54 20.44
N PHE A 179 -23.30 6.28 19.65
CA PHE A 179 -22.82 7.16 18.59
C PHE A 179 -22.84 6.46 17.22
N SER A 180 -22.99 7.23 16.16
CA SER A 180 -22.84 6.73 14.79
C SER A 180 -21.37 6.39 14.47
N GLY A 181 -21.11 5.67 13.36
CA GLY A 181 -19.76 5.33 12.92
C GLY A 181 -18.85 6.55 12.78
N GLY A 182 -19.33 7.61 12.10
CA GLY A 182 -18.57 8.86 11.95
C GLY A 182 -18.33 9.60 13.29
N GLN A 183 -19.28 9.54 14.22
CA GLN A 183 -19.06 10.10 15.55
C GLN A 183 -18.05 9.28 16.36
N ARG A 184 -18.05 7.94 16.25
CA ARG A 184 -17.02 7.09 16.86
C ARG A 184 -15.64 7.36 16.27
N GLN A 185 -15.56 7.62 14.96
CA GLN A 185 -14.30 8.02 14.32
C GLN A 185 -13.78 9.34 14.91
N ARG A 186 -14.63 10.34 15.10
CA ARG A 186 -14.28 11.61 15.77
C ARG A 186 -13.77 11.40 17.21
N ILE A 187 -14.34 10.45 17.94
CA ILE A 187 -13.84 10.06 19.29
C ILE A 187 -12.45 9.45 19.19
N GLY A 188 -12.20 8.59 18.20
CA GLY A 188 -10.89 8.01 17.93
C GLY A 188 -9.82 9.05 17.61
N ILE A 189 -10.18 10.06 16.79
CA ILE A 189 -9.33 11.22 16.47
C ILE A 189 -9.05 12.04 17.73
N ALA A 190 -10.06 12.39 18.52
CA ALA A 190 -9.89 13.14 19.76
C ALA A 190 -8.98 12.40 20.77
N ARG A 191 -9.07 11.05 20.83
CA ARG A 191 -8.18 10.24 21.66
C ARG A 191 -6.74 10.32 21.21
N ALA A 192 -6.49 10.26 19.90
CA ALA A 192 -5.15 10.37 19.34
C ALA A 192 -4.53 11.76 19.61
N LEU A 193 -5.32 12.83 19.54
CA LEU A 193 -4.87 14.19 19.80
C LEU A 193 -4.68 14.54 21.29
N ALA A 194 -5.12 13.67 22.21
CA ALA A 194 -5.08 13.97 23.65
C ALA A 194 -3.67 14.29 24.18
N LEU A 195 -2.63 13.69 23.59
CA LEU A 195 -1.22 13.89 23.96
C LEU A 195 -0.52 15.01 23.15
N GLU A 196 -1.23 15.71 22.25
CA GLU A 196 -0.68 16.73 21.35
C GLU A 196 0.50 16.17 20.54
N PRO A 197 0.30 15.10 19.74
CA PRO A 197 1.36 14.49 18.96
C PRO A 197 1.81 15.42 17.82
N GLU A 198 3.04 15.21 17.34
CA GLU A 198 3.53 15.84 16.11
C GLU A 198 3.25 14.98 14.86
N PHE A 199 3.08 13.66 15.04
CA PHE A 199 2.88 12.69 13.98
C PHE A 199 1.68 11.78 14.28
N VAL A 200 0.78 11.61 13.31
CA VAL A 200 -0.38 10.72 13.44
C VAL A 200 -0.46 9.78 12.26
N VAL A 201 -0.51 8.48 12.53
CA VAL A 201 -0.84 7.45 11.55
C VAL A 201 -2.35 7.31 11.49
N LEU A 202 -2.93 7.54 10.33
CA LEU A 202 -4.36 7.39 10.02
C LEU A 202 -4.55 6.11 9.21
N ASP A 203 -4.92 5.01 9.86
CA ASP A 203 -5.09 3.71 9.21
C ASP A 203 -6.53 3.56 8.72
N GLU A 204 -6.75 3.77 7.42
CA GLU A 204 -8.05 3.74 6.74
C GLU A 204 -9.17 4.51 7.48
N PRO A 205 -8.95 5.80 7.84
CA PRO A 205 -9.82 6.52 8.79
C PRO A 205 -11.24 6.77 8.27
N VAL A 206 -11.52 6.52 7.01
CA VAL A 206 -12.83 6.79 6.37
C VAL A 206 -13.43 5.58 5.65
N SER A 207 -12.78 4.41 5.66
CA SER A 207 -13.15 3.25 4.84
C SER A 207 -14.54 2.66 5.13
N ALA A 208 -15.00 2.76 6.38
CA ALA A 208 -16.29 2.22 6.84
C ALA A 208 -17.44 3.25 6.86
N LEU A 209 -17.23 4.44 6.28
CA LEU A 209 -18.17 5.55 6.36
C LEU A 209 -18.84 5.81 5.01
N ASP A 210 -20.03 6.38 5.02
CA ASP A 210 -20.68 6.88 3.80
C ASP A 210 -19.97 8.13 3.24
N VAL A 211 -20.09 8.38 1.94
CA VAL A 211 -19.38 9.44 1.21
C VAL A 211 -19.54 10.82 1.86
N SER A 212 -20.71 11.13 2.39
CA SER A 212 -20.96 12.45 3.00
C SER A 212 -20.24 12.60 4.35
N VAL A 213 -20.16 11.54 5.13
CA VAL A 213 -19.42 11.51 6.40
C VAL A 213 -17.92 11.43 6.15
N GLN A 214 -17.47 10.71 5.10
CA GLN A 214 -16.06 10.72 4.67
C GLN A 214 -15.56 12.15 4.44
N ALA A 215 -16.27 12.93 3.60
CA ALA A 215 -15.90 14.32 3.33
C ALA A 215 -15.82 15.17 4.61
N GLN A 216 -16.73 14.97 5.57
CA GLN A 216 -16.70 15.69 6.85
C GLN A 216 -15.51 15.31 7.73
N ILE A 217 -15.06 14.05 7.68
CA ILE A 217 -13.87 13.60 8.43
C ILE A 217 -12.60 14.12 7.76
N LEU A 218 -12.53 14.12 6.42
CA LEU A 218 -11.38 14.65 5.70
C LEU A 218 -11.17 16.14 5.98
N ASN A 219 -12.21 16.95 5.85
CA ASN A 219 -12.17 18.39 6.18
C ASN A 219 -11.75 18.61 7.65
N LEU A 220 -12.29 17.80 8.59
CA LEU A 220 -11.87 17.87 10.00
C LEU A 220 -10.38 17.58 10.16
N LEU A 221 -9.83 16.59 9.46
CA LEU A 221 -8.40 16.25 9.54
C LEU A 221 -7.52 17.37 8.99
N GLU A 222 -7.93 18.04 7.91
CA GLU A 222 -7.25 19.23 7.37
C GLU A 222 -7.28 20.40 8.36
N GLU A 223 -8.45 20.71 8.93
CA GLU A 223 -8.60 21.76 9.96
C GLU A 223 -7.70 21.49 11.18
N LEU A 224 -7.68 20.25 11.67
CA LEU A 224 -6.83 19.85 12.81
C LEU A 224 -5.35 19.88 12.45
N GLN A 225 -4.96 19.55 11.21
CA GLN A 225 -3.58 19.63 10.75
C GLN A 225 -3.08 21.07 10.77
N GLU A 226 -3.87 22.01 10.25
CA GLU A 226 -3.53 23.44 10.25
C GLU A 226 -3.47 24.01 11.67
N GLU A 227 -4.44 23.67 12.52
CA GLU A 227 -4.54 24.20 13.88
C GLU A 227 -3.43 23.73 14.80
N PHE A 228 -3.09 22.41 14.73
CA PHE A 228 -2.13 21.78 15.63
C PHE A 228 -0.75 21.55 14.99
N GLY A 229 -0.56 21.87 13.71
CA GLY A 229 0.70 21.64 12.99
C GLY A 229 1.04 20.15 12.83
N LEU A 230 0.03 19.31 12.62
CA LEU A 230 0.20 17.85 12.57
C LEU A 230 0.84 17.38 11.28
N THR A 231 1.59 16.29 11.37
CA THR A 231 2.11 15.54 10.24
C THR A 231 1.37 14.22 10.14
N TYR A 232 0.90 13.83 8.95
CA TYR A 232 0.10 12.63 8.76
C TYR A 232 0.79 11.58 7.90
N LEU A 233 0.69 10.30 8.32
CA LEU A 233 0.74 9.16 7.42
C LEU A 233 -0.70 8.67 7.19
N PHE A 234 -1.22 8.90 6.00
CA PHE A 234 -2.60 8.57 5.62
C PHE A 234 -2.64 7.26 4.83
N ILE A 235 -3.05 6.17 5.45
CA ILE A 235 -3.20 4.86 4.80
C ILE A 235 -4.61 4.75 4.24
N ALA A 236 -4.73 4.43 2.94
CA ALA A 236 -6.02 4.21 2.31
C ALA A 236 -5.94 3.16 1.20
N HIS A 237 -7.10 2.63 0.83
CA HIS A 237 -7.29 1.83 -0.38
C HIS A 237 -8.05 2.59 -1.47
N ASP A 238 -8.72 3.71 -1.13
CA ASP A 238 -9.41 4.58 -2.07
C ASP A 238 -8.49 5.72 -2.51
N LEU A 239 -8.10 5.66 -3.78
CA LEU A 239 -7.17 6.61 -4.38
C LEU A 239 -7.78 8.01 -4.57
N SER A 240 -9.10 8.11 -4.70
CA SER A 240 -9.77 9.42 -4.80
C SER A 240 -9.68 10.21 -3.49
N VAL A 241 -9.77 9.52 -2.35
CA VAL A 241 -9.55 10.12 -1.03
C VAL A 241 -8.11 10.61 -0.89
N VAL A 242 -7.15 9.78 -1.31
CA VAL A 242 -5.71 10.12 -1.24
C VAL A 242 -5.38 11.33 -2.10
N ARG A 243 -5.93 11.39 -3.32
CA ARG A 243 -5.75 12.54 -4.22
C ARG A 243 -6.23 13.84 -3.61
N HIS A 244 -7.26 13.79 -2.75
CA HIS A 244 -7.85 14.96 -2.13
C HIS A 244 -7.01 15.53 -0.98
N ILE A 245 -6.47 14.67 -0.11
CA ILE A 245 -5.86 15.11 1.16
C ILE A 245 -4.32 14.99 1.19
N CYS A 246 -3.70 14.17 0.32
CA CYS A 246 -2.27 13.89 0.44
C CYS A 246 -1.41 14.80 -0.46
N ASP A 247 -0.32 15.31 0.09
CA ASP A 247 0.70 16.09 -0.65
C ASP A 247 1.57 15.19 -1.53
N ARG A 248 2.03 14.08 -0.96
CA ARG A 248 2.80 13.03 -1.63
C ARG A 248 2.22 11.67 -1.33
N VAL A 249 2.49 10.72 -2.22
CA VAL A 249 1.98 9.34 -2.12
C VAL A 249 3.11 8.34 -2.34
N GLY A 250 3.12 7.31 -1.50
CA GLY A 250 3.87 6.07 -1.70
C GLY A 250 2.92 4.95 -2.10
N VAL A 251 3.22 4.29 -3.21
CA VAL A 251 2.47 3.13 -3.71
C VAL A 251 3.17 1.86 -3.30
N MET A 252 2.52 1.04 -2.48
CA MET A 252 3.12 -0.14 -1.85
C MET A 252 2.62 -1.45 -2.47
N TYR A 253 3.53 -2.36 -2.78
CA TYR A 253 3.25 -3.71 -3.27
C TYR A 253 4.17 -4.74 -2.62
N LEU A 254 3.60 -5.80 -2.02
CA LEU A 254 4.37 -6.90 -1.38
C LEU A 254 5.54 -6.41 -0.52
N GLY A 255 5.27 -5.49 0.40
CA GLY A 255 6.27 -4.99 1.34
C GLY A 255 7.22 -3.93 0.79
N ASN A 256 7.14 -3.58 -0.50
CA ASN A 256 8.04 -2.62 -1.16
C ASN A 256 7.29 -1.37 -1.62
N LEU A 257 7.93 -0.20 -1.59
CA LEU A 257 7.43 1.00 -2.23
C LEU A 257 7.79 0.97 -3.71
N MET A 258 6.78 0.89 -4.58
CA MET A 258 6.96 0.81 -6.02
C MET A 258 7.19 2.17 -6.66
N GLU A 259 6.51 3.19 -6.15
CA GLU A 259 6.66 4.58 -6.58
C GLU A 259 6.36 5.51 -5.41
N VAL A 260 7.12 6.61 -5.31
CA VAL A 260 6.90 7.68 -4.33
C VAL A 260 7.01 9.01 -5.04
N GLY A 261 6.07 9.92 -4.83
CA GLY A 261 6.12 11.23 -5.47
C GLY A 261 4.96 12.16 -5.09
N PRO A 262 4.97 13.41 -5.61
CA PRO A 262 3.87 14.35 -5.46
C PRO A 262 2.57 13.75 -6.02
N THR A 263 1.47 13.90 -5.26
CA THR A 263 0.19 13.26 -5.57
C THR A 263 -0.28 13.54 -6.98
N GLU A 264 -0.39 14.80 -7.38
CA GLU A 264 -0.89 15.16 -8.72
C GLU A 264 -0.01 14.63 -9.85
N GLN A 265 1.32 14.66 -9.71
CA GLN A 265 2.24 14.13 -10.71
C GLN A 265 2.09 12.61 -10.88
N LEU A 266 1.95 11.90 -9.74
CA LEU A 266 1.78 10.46 -9.74
C LEU A 266 0.45 10.04 -10.37
N PHE A 267 -0.62 10.82 -10.14
CA PHE A 267 -1.94 10.56 -10.75
C PHE A 267 -1.98 10.90 -12.24
N GLN A 268 -1.31 11.96 -12.68
CA GLN A 268 -1.31 12.39 -14.08
C GLN A 268 -0.37 11.55 -14.95
N ASN A 269 0.82 11.24 -14.46
CA ASN A 269 1.83 10.51 -15.23
C ASN A 269 2.59 9.52 -14.34
N PRO A 270 1.97 8.40 -13.93
CA PRO A 270 2.63 7.37 -13.13
C PRO A 270 3.79 6.74 -13.92
N GLU A 271 4.94 6.56 -13.27
CA GLU A 271 6.15 6.01 -13.90
C GLU A 271 6.36 4.53 -13.61
N ASN A 272 5.77 4.00 -12.53
CA ASN A 272 5.86 2.58 -12.23
C ASN A 272 4.72 1.79 -12.90
N PRO A 273 4.99 0.63 -13.53
CA PRO A 273 3.96 -0.19 -14.17
C PRO A 273 2.83 -0.63 -13.21
N TYR A 274 3.13 -0.88 -11.94
CA TYR A 274 2.12 -1.20 -10.94
C TYR A 274 1.23 0.00 -10.62
N THR A 275 1.83 1.18 -10.44
CA THR A 275 1.07 2.42 -10.21
C THR A 275 0.13 2.72 -11.36
N ARG A 276 0.60 2.57 -12.61
CA ARG A 276 -0.23 2.73 -13.81
C ARG A 276 -1.43 1.78 -13.81
N ALA A 277 -1.20 0.51 -13.52
CA ALA A 277 -2.26 -0.48 -13.45
C ALA A 277 -3.27 -0.18 -12.32
N LEU A 278 -2.77 0.23 -11.16
CA LEU A 278 -3.60 0.58 -10.00
C LEU A 278 -4.49 1.80 -10.31
N LEU A 279 -3.94 2.84 -10.92
CA LEU A 279 -4.67 4.06 -11.30
C LEU A 279 -5.65 3.80 -12.44
N SER A 280 -5.31 2.96 -13.43
CA SER A 280 -6.21 2.60 -14.53
C SER A 280 -7.48 1.86 -14.07
N ALA A 281 -7.49 1.36 -12.84
CA ALA A 281 -8.67 0.70 -12.26
C ALA A 281 -9.67 1.68 -11.63
N ILE A 282 -9.31 2.97 -11.48
CA ILE A 282 -10.21 4.01 -10.95
C ILE A 282 -11.26 4.32 -12.02
N PRO A 283 -12.57 4.26 -11.68
CA PRO A 283 -13.60 4.67 -12.62
C PRO A 283 -13.50 6.16 -12.93
N GLU A 284 -13.35 6.51 -14.19
CA GLU A 284 -13.45 7.92 -14.60
C GLU A 284 -14.91 8.39 -14.61
N PRO A 285 -15.17 9.62 -14.14
CA PRO A 285 -16.53 10.19 -14.15
C PRO A 285 -17.08 10.43 -15.58
N ASP A 286 -16.17 10.59 -16.58
CA ASP A 286 -16.55 10.79 -17.98
C ASP A 286 -16.79 9.44 -18.68
N PRO A 287 -18.04 9.08 -19.00
CA PRO A 287 -18.36 7.82 -19.67
C PRO A 287 -17.85 7.75 -21.12
N THR A 288 -17.32 8.85 -21.67
CA THR A 288 -16.74 8.92 -23.02
C THR A 288 -15.23 8.73 -23.03
N ALA A 289 -14.56 8.87 -21.89
CA ALA A 289 -13.16 8.57 -21.72
C ALA A 289 -12.96 7.04 -21.69
N GLN A 290 -12.63 6.47 -22.84
CA GLN A 290 -12.23 5.05 -22.93
C GLN A 290 -10.73 4.98 -22.60
N ALA A 291 -10.38 5.02 -21.32
CA ALA A 291 -9.05 4.61 -20.90
C ALA A 291 -8.98 3.07 -20.93
N ASP A 292 -8.01 2.52 -21.66
CA ASP A 292 -7.79 1.07 -21.63
C ASP A 292 -7.32 0.65 -20.23
N ARG A 293 -8.19 -0.04 -19.53
CA ARG A 293 -7.89 -0.57 -18.20
C ARG A 293 -6.81 -1.63 -18.29
N ILE A 294 -5.68 -1.41 -17.60
CA ILE A 294 -4.63 -2.42 -17.46
C ILE A 294 -5.12 -3.50 -16.49
N THR A 295 -5.55 -4.63 -17.06
CA THR A 295 -5.97 -5.77 -16.24
C THR A 295 -4.74 -6.55 -15.78
N LEU A 296 -4.52 -6.59 -14.47
CA LEU A 296 -3.44 -7.38 -13.91
C LEU A 296 -3.85 -8.85 -13.80
N PRO A 297 -3.03 -9.79 -14.30
CA PRO A 297 -3.31 -11.22 -14.19
C PRO A 297 -3.15 -11.73 -12.76
N GLY A 298 -3.92 -12.75 -12.42
CA GLY A 298 -3.81 -13.50 -11.17
C GLY A 298 -3.98 -12.68 -9.88
N SER A 299 -3.53 -13.25 -8.78
CA SER A 299 -3.51 -12.64 -7.45
C SER A 299 -2.09 -12.23 -7.06
N PRO A 300 -1.90 -11.29 -6.13
CA PRO A 300 -0.58 -11.01 -5.57
C PRO A 300 0.07 -12.28 -5.00
N PRO A 301 1.36 -12.50 -5.25
CA PRO A 301 2.09 -13.61 -4.64
C PRO A 301 2.05 -13.56 -3.11
N SER A 302 2.28 -14.70 -2.47
CA SER A 302 2.34 -14.75 -1.02
C SER A 302 3.53 -13.94 -0.47
N PRO A 303 3.35 -13.11 0.55
CA PRO A 303 4.47 -12.42 1.20
C PRO A 303 5.43 -13.36 1.96
N ARG A 304 5.10 -14.66 2.06
CA ARG A 304 6.00 -15.71 2.59
C ARG A 304 7.00 -16.19 1.56
N ASP A 305 6.63 -16.16 0.28
CA ASP A 305 7.48 -16.56 -0.86
C ASP A 305 7.33 -15.50 -1.97
N PRO A 306 7.80 -14.26 -1.73
CA PRO A 306 7.79 -13.22 -2.75
C PRO A 306 8.72 -13.61 -3.91
N PRO A 307 8.55 -13.04 -5.11
CA PRO A 307 9.53 -13.15 -6.19
C PRO A 307 10.94 -12.75 -5.72
N GLU A 308 11.97 -13.48 -6.12
CA GLU A 308 13.36 -13.20 -5.71
C GLU A 308 13.90 -11.89 -6.31
N GLY A 309 13.42 -11.50 -7.49
CA GLY A 309 13.78 -10.25 -8.16
C GLY A 309 12.78 -9.13 -7.89
N CYS A 310 12.23 -8.56 -8.95
CA CYS A 310 11.18 -7.54 -8.85
C CYS A 310 9.90 -8.15 -8.22
N PRO A 311 9.36 -7.59 -7.13
CA PRO A 311 8.16 -8.13 -6.48
C PRO A 311 6.94 -8.17 -7.40
N PHE A 312 6.89 -7.30 -8.41
CA PHE A 312 5.79 -7.21 -9.37
C PHE A 312 6.03 -8.05 -10.65
N ALA A 313 7.17 -8.75 -10.79
CA ALA A 313 7.56 -9.46 -12.02
C ALA A 313 6.50 -10.45 -12.56
N THR A 314 5.78 -11.16 -11.68
CA THR A 314 4.76 -12.14 -12.06
C THR A 314 3.52 -11.54 -12.69
N ARG A 315 3.21 -10.27 -12.40
CA ARG A 315 2.00 -9.57 -12.86
C ARG A 315 2.27 -8.38 -13.77
N CYS A 316 3.57 -8.08 -14.02
CA CYS A 316 3.97 -6.90 -14.76
C CYS A 316 3.67 -7.01 -16.27
N PRO A 317 2.84 -6.12 -16.85
CA PRO A 317 2.52 -6.15 -18.29
C PRO A 317 3.71 -5.78 -19.17
N VAL A 318 4.70 -5.07 -18.62
CA VAL A 318 5.91 -4.63 -19.33
C VAL A 318 7.18 -5.28 -18.79
N ARG A 319 7.06 -6.49 -18.23
CA ARG A 319 8.21 -7.25 -17.77
C ARG A 319 9.27 -7.34 -18.87
N ILE A 320 10.54 -7.15 -18.49
CA ILE A 320 11.67 -7.36 -19.39
C ILE A 320 11.69 -8.86 -19.77
N ARG A 321 11.88 -9.14 -21.03
CA ARG A 321 11.93 -10.50 -21.63
C ARG A 321 13.36 -10.83 -22.00
N PRO A 322 13.77 -12.12 -22.01
CA PRO A 322 15.03 -12.56 -22.58
C PRO A 322 15.12 -12.14 -24.06
N GLU A 323 16.30 -11.74 -24.52
CA GLU A 323 16.52 -11.27 -25.90
C GLU A 323 16.63 -12.41 -26.90
N ASP A 324 16.94 -13.62 -26.42
CA ASP A 324 17.17 -14.83 -27.21
C ASP A 324 15.90 -15.58 -27.58
N ILE A 325 14.74 -15.20 -27.08
CA ILE A 325 13.45 -15.81 -27.36
C ILE A 325 12.55 -14.84 -28.12
N ASP A 326 12.31 -15.14 -29.40
CA ASP A 326 11.39 -14.39 -30.25
C ASP A 326 9.99 -15.03 -30.22
N ALA A 327 9.11 -14.48 -29.40
CA ALA A 327 7.74 -14.97 -29.22
C ALA A 327 6.74 -13.79 -29.15
N SER A 328 5.50 -14.04 -29.61
CA SER A 328 4.42 -13.07 -29.53
C SER A 328 4.01 -12.76 -28.09
N ASP A 329 3.33 -11.62 -27.88
CA ASP A 329 2.81 -11.26 -26.56
C ASP A 329 1.88 -12.33 -25.99
N GLU A 330 1.04 -12.96 -26.83
CA GLU A 330 0.14 -14.04 -26.45
C GLU A 330 0.91 -15.27 -25.93
N VAL A 331 1.99 -15.68 -26.60
CA VAL A 331 2.88 -16.76 -26.12
C VAL A 331 3.51 -16.42 -24.77
N TRP A 332 3.98 -15.17 -24.61
CA TRP A 332 4.54 -14.71 -23.33
C TRP A 332 3.53 -14.68 -22.20
N ASP A 333 2.27 -14.39 -22.49
CA ASP A 333 1.20 -14.45 -21.49
C ASP A 333 0.93 -15.88 -21.05
N ARG A 334 0.91 -16.84 -21.98
CA ARG A 334 0.78 -18.27 -21.66
C ARG A 334 1.98 -18.82 -20.87
N ILE A 335 3.21 -18.43 -21.25
CA ILE A 335 4.41 -18.81 -20.48
C ILE A 335 4.30 -18.28 -19.03
N ARG A 336 3.78 -17.07 -18.83
CA ARG A 336 3.58 -16.51 -17.49
C ARG A 336 2.57 -17.34 -16.71
N GLU A 337 1.39 -17.63 -17.27
CA GLU A 337 0.33 -18.44 -16.65
C GLU A 337 0.87 -19.82 -16.27
N PHE A 338 1.55 -20.49 -17.17
CA PHE A 338 2.19 -21.77 -16.91
C PHE A 338 3.22 -21.71 -15.77
N ARG A 339 4.07 -20.68 -15.74
CA ARG A 339 5.03 -20.48 -14.63
C ARG A 339 4.34 -20.25 -13.28
N ASP A 340 3.20 -19.57 -13.26
CA ASP A 340 2.43 -19.34 -12.03
C ASP A 340 1.79 -20.64 -11.54
N VAL A 341 1.23 -21.46 -12.41
CA VAL A 341 0.71 -22.81 -12.09
C VAL A 341 1.81 -23.68 -11.47
N ILE A 342 3.00 -23.73 -12.09
CA ILE A 342 4.15 -24.49 -11.57
C ILE A 342 4.60 -23.97 -10.20
N ARG A 343 4.60 -22.67 -10.01
CA ARG A 343 4.94 -22.05 -8.73
C ARG A 343 3.97 -22.42 -7.61
N GLU A 344 2.67 -22.41 -7.89
CA GLU A 344 1.65 -22.84 -6.93
C GLU A 344 1.77 -24.32 -6.60
N ARG A 345 2.06 -25.17 -7.60
CA ARG A 345 2.27 -26.60 -7.42
C ARG A 345 3.48 -26.90 -6.53
N SER A 346 4.62 -26.26 -6.80
CA SER A 346 5.83 -26.35 -5.96
C SER A 346 5.53 -26.00 -4.49
N ARG A 347 4.71 -25.00 -4.25
CA ARG A 347 4.27 -24.61 -2.88
C ARG A 347 3.34 -25.62 -2.23
N ALA A 348 2.40 -26.17 -2.99
CA ALA A 348 1.45 -27.15 -2.46
C ALA A 348 2.20 -28.40 -1.94
N GLU A 349 3.18 -28.89 -2.67
CA GLU A 349 3.99 -30.03 -2.27
C GLU A 349 4.88 -29.76 -1.04
N GLN A 350 5.30 -28.53 -0.82
CA GLN A 350 6.07 -28.14 0.37
C GLN A 350 5.21 -28.09 1.64
N SER A 351 3.88 -28.06 1.54
CA SER A 351 3.02 -28.05 2.70
C SER A 351 3.07 -29.42 3.43
N ILE A 352 3.23 -29.39 4.76
CA ILE A 352 3.33 -30.60 5.61
C ILE A 352 2.06 -31.46 5.50
N GLY A 353 0.92 -30.83 5.22
CA GLY A 353 -0.38 -31.51 5.08
C GLY A 353 -0.45 -32.39 3.82
N GLU A 354 0.14 -31.96 2.72
CA GLU A 354 0.16 -32.69 1.46
C GLU A 354 1.19 -33.83 1.48
N ARG A 355 2.40 -33.58 1.99
CA ARG A 355 3.41 -34.64 2.23
C ARG A 355 2.88 -35.75 3.14
N LEU A 356 1.97 -35.43 4.09
CA LEU A 356 1.35 -36.43 4.97
C LEU A 356 0.26 -37.23 4.22
N LYS A 357 -0.51 -36.60 3.33
CA LYS A 357 -1.51 -37.26 2.48
C LYS A 357 -0.87 -38.21 1.50
N GLU A 358 0.20 -37.80 0.83
CA GLU A 358 0.99 -38.63 -0.10
C GLU A 358 1.58 -39.87 0.60
N ARG A 359 2.14 -39.67 1.79
CA ARG A 359 2.69 -40.76 2.60
C ARG A 359 1.64 -41.73 3.12
N LEU A 360 0.37 -41.33 3.19
CA LEU A 360 -0.79 -42.14 3.57
C LEU A 360 -1.52 -42.75 2.37
N GLY A 361 -0.99 -42.54 1.12
CA GLY A 361 -1.54 -43.16 -0.10
C GLY A 361 -2.87 -42.55 -0.57
N PHE A 362 -3.17 -41.31 -0.20
CA PHE A 362 -4.28 -40.57 -0.82
C PHE A 362 -3.75 -39.95 -2.12
N GLU A 363 -4.36 -40.32 -3.26
CA GLU A 363 -4.13 -39.63 -4.54
C GLU A 363 -4.49 -38.16 -4.38
N THR A 364 -3.50 -37.29 -4.48
CA THR A 364 -3.72 -35.85 -4.67
C THR A 364 -4.22 -35.68 -6.10
N ALA A 365 -5.37 -35.06 -6.29
CA ALA A 365 -5.91 -34.71 -7.60
C ALA A 365 -5.12 -33.53 -8.20
N LEU A 366 -3.82 -33.73 -8.42
CA LEU A 366 -2.98 -32.81 -9.15
C LEU A 366 -3.04 -33.24 -10.63
N ALA A 367 -3.46 -32.32 -11.52
CA ALA A 367 -3.49 -32.58 -12.95
C ALA A 367 -2.14 -33.11 -13.45
N ASP A 368 -2.15 -34.04 -14.39
CA ASP A 368 -0.94 -34.55 -15.01
C ASP A 368 -0.22 -33.41 -15.76
N GLY A 369 1.11 -33.44 -15.84
CA GLY A 369 1.88 -32.41 -16.51
C GLY A 369 1.45 -32.16 -17.95
N ASP A 370 1.09 -33.22 -18.68
CA ASP A 370 0.56 -33.14 -20.05
C ASP A 370 -0.80 -32.45 -20.10
N GLU A 371 -1.68 -32.68 -19.11
CA GLU A 371 -2.99 -32.04 -19.00
C GLU A 371 -2.88 -30.53 -18.78
N ILE A 372 -1.89 -30.07 -18.01
CA ILE A 372 -1.60 -28.66 -17.80
C ILE A 372 -1.17 -27.97 -19.10
N VAL A 373 -0.30 -28.62 -19.89
CA VAL A 373 0.16 -28.07 -21.18
C VAL A 373 -1.00 -27.99 -22.19
N ASP A 374 -1.81 -29.04 -22.27
CA ASP A 374 -2.99 -29.04 -23.14
C ASP A 374 -3.99 -27.95 -22.75
N GLU A 375 -4.14 -27.64 -21.45
CA GLU A 375 -5.01 -26.58 -20.97
C GLU A 375 -4.46 -25.19 -21.27
N GLU A 376 -3.16 -24.95 -20.98
CA GLU A 376 -2.55 -23.63 -21.06
C GLU A 376 -2.14 -23.21 -22.49
N PHE A 377 -1.84 -24.17 -23.38
CA PHE A 377 -1.27 -23.88 -24.71
C PHE A 377 -2.09 -24.42 -25.89
N SER A 378 -3.32 -24.95 -25.66
CA SER A 378 -4.13 -25.57 -26.72
C SER A 378 -4.52 -24.63 -27.85
N ASP A 379 -4.59 -23.34 -27.61
CA ASP A 379 -5.05 -22.31 -28.54
C ASP A 379 -3.91 -21.45 -29.13
N VAL A 380 -2.63 -21.74 -28.77
CA VAL A 380 -1.47 -20.95 -29.20
C VAL A 380 -0.43 -21.84 -29.89
N ASP A 381 0.11 -21.40 -31.02
CA ASP A 381 1.21 -22.09 -31.70
C ASP A 381 2.56 -21.67 -31.09
N LEU A 382 3.19 -22.59 -30.37
CA LEU A 382 4.47 -22.35 -29.70
C LEU A 382 5.64 -22.40 -30.69
N PRO A 383 6.53 -21.40 -30.67
CA PRO A 383 7.84 -21.50 -31.33
C PRO A 383 8.59 -22.76 -30.89
N PRO A 384 9.44 -23.37 -31.77
CA PRO A 384 10.10 -24.63 -31.48
C PRO A 384 10.97 -24.61 -30.21
N ASP A 385 11.67 -23.51 -29.96
CA ASP A 385 12.51 -23.26 -28.78
C ASP A 385 11.68 -23.16 -27.51
N VAL A 386 10.55 -22.41 -27.54
CA VAL A 386 9.61 -22.32 -26.42
C VAL A 386 9.00 -23.69 -26.10
N ARG A 387 8.60 -24.44 -27.14
CA ARG A 387 8.03 -25.79 -26.99
C ARG A 387 9.00 -26.74 -26.31
N GLU A 388 10.27 -26.74 -26.70
CA GLU A 388 11.31 -27.58 -26.08
C GLU A 388 11.44 -27.29 -24.57
N HIS A 389 11.42 -26.01 -24.19
CA HIS A 389 11.49 -25.63 -22.78
C HIS A 389 10.24 -26.02 -21.98
N VAL A 390 9.04 -25.90 -22.57
CA VAL A 390 7.78 -26.32 -21.93
C VAL A 390 7.78 -27.84 -21.73
N GLU A 391 8.13 -28.64 -22.74
CA GLU A 391 8.20 -30.12 -22.68
C GLU A 391 9.24 -30.60 -21.63
N GLN A 392 10.36 -29.90 -21.51
CA GLN A 392 11.35 -30.20 -20.49
C GLN A 392 10.83 -29.95 -19.06
N ALA A 393 10.09 -28.83 -18.85
CA ALA A 393 9.47 -28.54 -17.56
C ALA A 393 8.42 -29.59 -17.18
N VAL A 394 7.61 -30.04 -18.15
CA VAL A 394 6.65 -31.13 -17.96
C VAL A 394 7.34 -32.45 -17.55
N THR A 395 8.49 -32.71 -18.12
CA THR A 395 9.27 -33.89 -17.72
C THR A 395 9.63 -33.86 -16.24
N TYR A 396 10.08 -32.71 -15.72
CA TYR A 396 10.34 -32.58 -14.28
C TYR A 396 9.07 -32.74 -13.42
N LEU A 397 7.92 -32.24 -13.91
CA LEU A 397 6.65 -32.45 -13.20
C LEU A 397 6.22 -33.91 -13.15
N SER A 398 6.39 -34.64 -14.28
CA SER A 398 6.06 -36.05 -14.38
C SER A 398 6.99 -36.93 -13.52
N ASP A 399 8.22 -36.46 -13.29
CA ASP A 399 9.18 -37.08 -12.36
C ASP A 399 8.87 -36.75 -10.88
N GLY A 400 7.85 -35.91 -10.61
CA GLY A 400 7.45 -35.49 -9.25
C GLY A 400 8.37 -34.44 -8.65
N ASP A 401 9.02 -33.60 -9.46
CA ASP A 401 9.94 -32.56 -9.01
C ASP A 401 9.51 -31.14 -9.53
N PRO A 402 8.44 -30.55 -8.98
CA PRO A 402 7.99 -29.23 -9.40
C PRO A 402 8.97 -28.11 -9.01
N ASP A 403 9.85 -28.33 -8.03
CA ASP A 403 10.90 -27.37 -7.68
C ASP A 403 11.96 -27.31 -8.80
N ALA A 404 12.34 -28.46 -9.40
CA ALA A 404 13.21 -28.49 -10.56
C ALA A 404 12.54 -27.86 -11.79
N ALA A 405 11.25 -28.12 -12.03
CA ALA A 405 10.48 -27.48 -13.10
C ALA A 405 10.48 -25.95 -12.94
N ARG A 406 10.22 -25.45 -11.73
CA ARG A 406 10.23 -24.00 -11.40
C ARG A 406 11.61 -23.38 -11.66
N ALA A 407 12.67 -24.03 -11.19
CA ALA A 407 14.04 -23.55 -11.36
C ALA A 407 14.43 -23.50 -12.85
N TYR A 408 14.10 -24.56 -13.61
CA TYR A 408 14.35 -24.63 -15.04
C TYR A 408 13.62 -23.54 -15.84
N LEU A 409 12.32 -23.34 -15.58
CA LEU A 409 11.55 -22.28 -16.25
C LEU A 409 12.02 -20.87 -15.87
N LYS A 410 12.57 -20.71 -14.66
CA LYS A 410 13.20 -19.45 -14.26
C LYS A 410 14.48 -19.19 -15.06
N GLU A 411 15.28 -20.21 -15.33
CA GLU A 411 16.50 -20.11 -16.14
C GLU A 411 16.16 -19.88 -17.62
N ALA A 412 15.22 -20.64 -18.19
CA ALA A 412 14.86 -20.59 -19.61
C ALA A 412 14.11 -19.29 -19.99
N PHE A 413 13.14 -18.88 -19.19
CA PHE A 413 12.26 -17.72 -19.48
C PHE A 413 12.49 -16.56 -18.52
N GLY A 414 13.51 -16.62 -17.70
CA GLY A 414 13.84 -15.60 -16.73
C GLY A 414 14.49 -14.38 -17.37
N SER A 415 14.33 -13.26 -16.70
CA SER A 415 14.95 -12.02 -17.07
C SER A 415 15.50 -11.32 -15.83
N ARG A 416 16.09 -10.15 -16.00
CA ARG A 416 16.53 -9.31 -14.88
C ARG A 416 15.44 -9.09 -13.84
N CYS A 417 14.16 -8.98 -14.28
CA CYS A 417 13.02 -8.85 -13.36
C CYS A 417 12.82 -10.07 -12.45
N ASP A 418 13.28 -11.26 -12.84
CA ASP A 418 13.14 -12.49 -12.05
C ASP A 418 14.31 -12.75 -11.09
N THR A 419 15.48 -12.17 -11.37
CA THR A 419 16.74 -12.54 -10.71
C THR A 419 17.33 -11.43 -9.88
N GLU A 420 17.03 -10.17 -10.21
CA GLU A 420 17.59 -9.00 -9.55
C GLU A 420 16.49 -8.15 -8.92
N THR A 421 16.71 -7.69 -7.70
CA THR A 421 15.85 -6.69 -7.06
C THR A 421 16.09 -5.33 -7.73
N PRO A 422 15.04 -4.59 -8.16
CA PRO A 422 15.22 -3.26 -8.70
C PRO A 422 15.87 -2.31 -7.69
N GLN A 423 16.48 -1.26 -8.22
CA GLN A 423 16.88 -0.11 -7.41
C GLN A 423 15.80 0.98 -7.49
N TYR A 424 15.83 1.92 -6.56
CA TYR A 424 15.07 3.15 -6.66
C TYR A 424 15.76 4.09 -7.65
N TYR A 425 15.03 4.47 -8.71
CA TYR A 425 15.49 5.42 -9.72
C TYR A 425 14.77 6.75 -9.52
N ASP A 426 15.53 7.84 -9.49
CA ASP A 426 14.96 9.18 -9.57
C ASP A 426 14.42 9.39 -10.98
N VAL A 427 13.11 9.55 -11.10
CA VAL A 427 12.44 9.78 -12.41
C VAL A 427 12.18 11.25 -12.67
N ASP A 428 12.15 12.07 -11.61
CA ASP A 428 12.20 13.53 -11.63
C ASP A 428 12.68 14.06 -10.24
N ASP A 429 12.69 15.38 -10.06
CA ASP A 429 13.27 16.07 -8.90
C ASP A 429 12.73 15.62 -7.53
N ARG A 430 11.54 14.99 -7.47
CA ARG A 430 10.85 14.62 -6.22
C ARG A 430 10.16 13.27 -6.28
N ARG A 431 10.43 12.47 -7.33
CA ARG A 431 9.75 11.21 -7.56
C ARG A 431 10.72 10.07 -7.81
N THR A 432 10.49 8.94 -7.16
CA THR A 432 11.28 7.72 -7.30
C THR A 432 10.43 6.56 -7.77
N SER A 433 10.99 5.67 -8.60
CA SER A 433 10.33 4.46 -9.09
C SER A 433 11.22 3.23 -8.91
N PHE A 434 10.63 2.15 -8.40
CA PHE A 434 11.28 0.87 -8.15
C PHE A 434 11.04 -0.08 -9.35
N CYS A 435 11.74 0.18 -10.47
CA CYS A 435 11.57 -0.58 -11.70
C CYS A 435 12.84 -0.59 -12.54
N HIS A 436 13.26 -1.78 -13.01
CA HIS A 436 14.44 -1.96 -13.87
C HIS A 436 14.36 -1.19 -15.20
N ARG A 437 13.16 -0.88 -15.70
CA ARG A 437 12.99 -0.14 -16.98
C ARG A 437 13.39 1.33 -16.92
N HIS A 438 13.73 1.84 -15.75
CA HIS A 438 14.36 3.16 -15.64
C HIS A 438 15.90 3.11 -15.76
N ALA A 439 16.49 1.91 -15.89
CA ALA A 439 17.87 1.80 -16.31
C ALA A 439 18.04 2.25 -17.78
N THR A 440 19.20 2.77 -18.11
CA THR A 440 19.49 3.41 -19.42
C THR A 440 19.49 2.45 -20.62
N ASP A 441 19.45 1.16 -20.37
CA ASP A 441 19.48 0.07 -21.36
C ASP A 441 18.09 -0.43 -21.77
N HIS A 442 17.02 0.15 -21.26
CA HIS A 442 15.64 -0.25 -21.56
C HIS A 442 14.74 0.94 -21.87
N ASP A 443 13.69 0.70 -22.65
CA ASP A 443 12.62 1.66 -22.87
C ASP A 443 11.86 1.91 -21.55
N ALA A 444 11.46 3.15 -21.31
CA ALA A 444 10.68 3.53 -20.12
C ALA A 444 9.36 2.76 -20.05
N PRO A 445 8.82 2.51 -18.83
CA PRO A 445 7.59 1.73 -18.68
C PRO A 445 6.41 2.20 -19.51
N GLY A 446 6.20 3.51 -19.61
CA GLY A 446 5.12 4.11 -20.40
C GLY A 446 5.29 3.89 -21.92
N GLU A 447 6.52 3.97 -22.43
CA GLU A 447 6.82 3.71 -23.85
C GLU A 447 6.57 2.25 -24.21
N GLU A 448 7.00 1.34 -23.33
CA GLU A 448 6.80 -0.09 -23.54
C GLU A 448 5.32 -0.50 -23.45
N LEU A 449 4.54 0.11 -22.54
CA LEU A 449 3.09 -0.10 -22.49
C LEU A 449 2.42 0.28 -23.81
N ARG A 450 2.74 1.47 -24.34
CA ARG A 450 2.21 1.91 -25.65
C ARG A 450 2.62 0.96 -26.76
N ARG A 451 3.87 0.48 -26.77
CA ARG A 451 4.35 -0.49 -27.77
C ARG A 451 3.57 -1.82 -27.71
N ARG A 452 3.12 -2.24 -26.53
CA ARG A 452 2.29 -3.44 -26.31
C ARG A 452 0.80 -3.19 -26.48
N GLY A 453 0.37 -2.02 -26.94
CA GLY A 453 -1.01 -1.70 -27.25
C GLY A 453 -1.87 -1.25 -26.07
N TYR A 454 -1.27 -0.94 -24.92
CA TYR A 454 -1.96 -0.27 -23.84
C TYR A 454 -2.00 1.24 -24.12
N ASP A 455 -3.20 1.79 -24.27
CA ASP A 455 -3.37 3.24 -24.43
C ASP A 455 -3.14 3.91 -23.07
N THR A 456 -1.99 4.55 -22.92
CA THR A 456 -1.67 5.30 -21.71
C THR A 456 -2.04 6.74 -21.98
N HIS A 457 -3.12 7.25 -21.35
CA HIS A 457 -3.40 8.67 -21.38
C HIS A 457 -2.21 9.40 -20.75
N ASP A 458 -1.40 10.04 -21.59
CA ASP A 458 -0.59 11.18 -21.19
C ASP A 458 -1.58 12.34 -21.09
N GLY A 459 -1.99 12.69 -19.84
CA GLY A 459 -3.00 13.70 -19.52
C GLY A 459 -2.65 15.12 -19.95
#